data_3979cb85ec73f2f8e98194c885d00de7
#
_entry.id   3979cb85ec73f2f8e98194c885d00de7
#
_cell.length_a   1.000
_cell.length_b   1.000
_cell.length_c   1.000
_cell.angle_alpha   90.00
_cell.angle_beta   90.00
_cell.angle_gamma   90.00
#
_symmetry.space_group_name_H-M   'P 1'
#
loop_
_entity.id
_entity.type
_entity.pdbx_description
1 polymer ?
#
loop_
_entity_poly.entity_id
_entity_poly.type
_entity_poly.pdbx_seq_one_letter_code
_entity_poly.pdbx_strand_id
1 'polypeptide(L)'
;MAGFSFEAIFAQKFDFFATIFEYLIKDYNSNSGGKYAEYYTPHAVARIMADILVPEDVRGQIRSVDVYDPSAGSGTLLMNVAHAIGEDKCMIYTQDISQKSSNLLRLNLILNNLVHSLNNVVQGNTILSPAHKDDSGRLKKFDFIVSNPPFKLDFSDFRDQLENDENNKRFFAGIPKIKPKKKEKMEIYQLFIQHILFSLKENGKAAIVLPTGFITAQSGIDKK
;
A
#
# COMPACT_ATOMS: atom_id res chain seq x y z
N MET A 1 -42.46 -11.40 2.27
CA MET A 1 -41.12 -10.81 2.41
C MET A 1 -40.15 -11.77 1.71
N ALA A 2 -39.61 -11.40 0.55
CA ALA A 2 -38.58 -12.19 -0.11
C ALA A 2 -37.36 -12.18 0.79
N GLY A 3 -36.93 -13.35 1.27
CA GLY A 3 -35.73 -13.49 2.09
C GLY A 3 -34.51 -13.09 1.26
N PHE A 4 -33.89 -11.99 1.61
CA PHE A 4 -32.60 -11.60 1.05
C PHE A 4 -31.55 -12.55 1.61
N SER A 5 -31.09 -13.51 0.81
CA SER A 5 -30.00 -14.39 1.21
C SER A 5 -28.68 -13.68 0.97
N PHE A 6 -28.03 -13.27 2.04
CA PHE A 6 -26.67 -12.73 1.98
C PHE A 6 -25.63 -13.80 1.54
N GLU A 7 -25.96 -15.10 1.60
CA GLU A 7 -25.02 -16.17 1.27
C GLU A 7 -24.57 -16.17 -0.20
N ALA A 8 -25.48 -15.90 -1.16
CA ALA A 8 -25.12 -15.79 -2.57
C ALA A 8 -24.26 -14.54 -2.84
N ILE A 9 -24.50 -13.46 -2.09
CA ILE A 9 -23.69 -12.24 -2.12
C ILE A 9 -22.34 -12.49 -1.44
N PHE A 10 -22.29 -13.29 -0.38
CA PHE A 10 -21.07 -13.71 0.29
C PHE A 10 -20.21 -14.70 -0.50
N ALA A 11 -20.76 -15.41 -1.47
CA ALA A 11 -19.99 -16.25 -2.40
C ALA A 11 -19.18 -15.41 -3.42
N GLN A 12 -19.64 -14.18 -3.71
CA GLN A 12 -18.93 -13.15 -4.50
C GLN A 12 -18.32 -12.05 -3.59
N LYS A 13 -17.97 -12.41 -2.39
CA LYS A 13 -17.61 -11.51 -1.26
C LYS A 13 -16.71 -10.35 -1.64
N PHE A 14 -15.70 -10.65 -2.43
CA PHE A 14 -14.64 -9.71 -2.75
C PHE A 14 -15.13 -8.53 -3.62
N ASP A 15 -15.88 -8.81 -4.69
CA ASP A 15 -16.34 -7.76 -5.62
C ASP A 15 -17.45 -6.90 -5.01
N PHE A 16 -18.32 -7.49 -4.18
CA PHE A 16 -19.43 -6.77 -3.57
C PHE A 16 -18.97 -5.75 -2.51
N PHE A 17 -18.08 -6.17 -1.61
CA PHE A 17 -17.54 -5.28 -0.59
C PHE A 17 -16.63 -4.21 -1.18
N ALA A 18 -15.82 -4.54 -2.19
CA ALA A 18 -15.03 -3.58 -2.92
C ALA A 18 -15.94 -2.52 -3.57
N THR A 19 -17.03 -2.92 -4.21
CA THR A 19 -17.98 -2.00 -4.87
C THR A 19 -18.70 -1.09 -3.86
N ILE A 20 -19.16 -1.62 -2.72
CA ILE A 20 -19.77 -0.81 -1.66
C ILE A 20 -18.75 0.18 -1.10
N PHE A 21 -17.52 -0.27 -0.87
CA PHE A 21 -16.44 0.59 -0.38
C PHE A 21 -16.10 1.70 -1.37
N GLU A 22 -16.00 1.38 -2.66
CA GLU A 22 -15.83 2.38 -3.72
C GLU A 22 -16.93 3.45 -3.67
N TYR A 23 -18.16 3.01 -3.55
CA TYR A 23 -19.31 3.92 -3.46
C TYR A 23 -19.25 4.81 -2.22
N LEU A 24 -18.99 4.22 -1.05
CA LEU A 24 -18.91 4.96 0.22
C LEU A 24 -17.74 5.96 0.24
N ILE A 25 -16.57 5.57 -0.28
CA ILE A 25 -15.40 6.46 -0.37
C ILE A 25 -15.65 7.57 -1.38
N LYS A 26 -16.27 7.28 -2.52
CA LYS A 26 -16.60 8.27 -3.55
C LYS A 26 -17.62 9.28 -3.04
N ASP A 27 -18.70 8.83 -2.39
CA ASP A 27 -19.71 9.68 -1.80
C ASP A 27 -19.15 10.56 -0.68
N TYR A 28 -18.32 10.00 0.17
CA TYR A 28 -17.66 10.72 1.25
C TYR A 28 -16.67 11.77 0.75
N ASN A 29 -15.86 11.47 -0.27
CA ASN A 29 -14.89 12.39 -0.85
C ASN A 29 -15.57 13.55 -1.59
N SER A 30 -16.72 13.31 -2.22
CA SER A 30 -17.53 14.37 -2.86
C SER A 30 -18.11 15.37 -1.85
N ASN A 31 -18.40 14.91 -0.63
CA ASN A 31 -19.01 15.72 0.43
C ASN A 31 -17.97 16.43 1.35
N SER A 32 -16.71 16.05 1.32
CA SER A 32 -15.66 16.57 2.24
C SER A 32 -14.77 17.69 1.67
N GLY A 33 -15.18 18.33 0.58
CA GLY A 33 -14.54 19.58 0.10
C GLY A 33 -13.11 19.42 -0.45
N GLY A 34 -12.73 18.26 -0.92
CA GLY A 34 -11.58 18.07 -1.82
C GLY A 34 -10.19 18.26 -1.23
N LYS A 35 -10.02 18.50 0.08
CA LYS A 35 -8.70 18.70 0.70
C LYS A 35 -7.95 17.42 1.03
N TYR A 36 -8.62 16.28 1.04
CA TYR A 36 -8.04 14.96 1.24
C TYR A 36 -8.70 13.99 0.24
N ALA A 37 -8.38 14.12 -1.04
CA ALA A 37 -8.55 13.03 -1.97
C ALA A 37 -7.58 11.92 -1.50
N GLU A 38 -8.00 11.11 -0.53
CA GLU A 38 -7.34 9.85 -0.25
C GLU A 38 -7.35 9.10 -1.58
N TYR A 39 -6.18 8.80 -2.11
CA TYR A 39 -5.99 8.22 -3.43
C TYR A 39 -6.59 6.81 -3.41
N TYR A 40 -7.83 6.73 -3.86
CA TYR A 40 -8.49 5.46 -4.05
C TYR A 40 -7.88 4.76 -5.27
N THR A 41 -7.47 3.51 -5.10
CA THR A 41 -6.99 2.70 -6.21
C THR A 41 -8.17 2.01 -6.89
N PRO A 42 -8.45 2.29 -8.19
CA PRO A 42 -9.51 1.59 -8.90
C PRO A 42 -9.33 0.07 -8.83
N HIS A 43 -10.42 -0.66 -8.60
CA HIS A 43 -10.41 -2.12 -8.46
C HIS A 43 -9.76 -2.83 -9.66
N ALA A 44 -9.99 -2.34 -10.88
CA ALA A 44 -9.36 -2.86 -12.08
C ALA A 44 -7.82 -2.78 -12.05
N VAL A 45 -7.27 -1.68 -11.52
CA VAL A 45 -5.82 -1.52 -11.35
C VAL A 45 -5.29 -2.49 -10.30
N ALA A 46 -6.00 -2.62 -9.17
CA ALA A 46 -5.64 -3.53 -8.11
C ALA A 46 -5.62 -5.00 -8.59
N ARG A 47 -6.60 -5.39 -9.39
CA ARG A 47 -6.66 -6.73 -10.00
C ARG A 47 -5.51 -6.98 -10.97
N ILE A 48 -5.20 -6.03 -11.86
CA ILE A 48 -4.07 -6.14 -12.78
C ILE A 48 -2.76 -6.30 -12.00
N MET A 49 -2.55 -5.51 -10.94
CA MET A 49 -1.35 -5.62 -10.11
C MET A 49 -1.24 -6.98 -9.42
N ALA A 50 -2.36 -7.51 -8.91
CA ALA A 50 -2.41 -8.83 -8.31
C ALA A 50 -2.10 -9.94 -9.32
N ASP A 51 -2.67 -9.88 -10.53
CA ASP A 51 -2.42 -10.86 -11.59
C ASP A 51 -0.97 -10.83 -12.09
N ILE A 52 -0.33 -9.67 -12.13
CA ILE A 52 1.10 -9.53 -12.46
C ILE A 52 1.98 -10.16 -11.36
N LEU A 53 1.68 -9.90 -10.09
CA LEU A 53 2.47 -10.41 -8.96
C LEU A 53 2.29 -11.90 -8.75
N VAL A 54 1.05 -12.39 -8.92
CA VAL A 54 0.60 -13.74 -8.62
C VAL A 54 -0.11 -14.31 -9.86
N PRO A 55 0.61 -14.64 -10.95
CA PRO A 55 0.04 -15.27 -12.13
C PRO A 55 -0.67 -16.59 -11.81
N GLU A 56 -1.66 -16.96 -12.60
CA GLU A 56 -2.51 -18.12 -12.34
C GLU A 56 -1.74 -19.44 -12.17
N ASP A 57 -0.68 -19.62 -12.96
CA ASP A 57 0.16 -20.82 -12.95
C ASP A 57 0.95 -21.02 -11.65
N VAL A 58 1.17 -19.95 -10.85
CA VAL A 58 1.89 -20.03 -9.58
C VAL A 58 1.00 -20.00 -8.34
N ARG A 59 -0.28 -19.64 -8.45
CA ARG A 59 -1.20 -19.46 -7.31
C ARG A 59 -1.27 -20.68 -6.40
N GLY A 60 -1.39 -21.87 -6.99
CA GLY A 60 -1.45 -23.13 -6.24
C GLY A 60 -0.14 -23.54 -5.54
N GLN A 61 0.98 -22.94 -5.90
CA GLN A 61 2.32 -23.28 -5.38
C GLN A 61 2.73 -22.42 -4.20
N ILE A 62 2.10 -21.26 -4.01
CA ILE A 62 2.38 -20.36 -2.90
C ILE A 62 1.89 -20.99 -1.60
N ARG A 63 2.74 -20.98 -0.56
CA ARG A 63 2.45 -21.62 0.73
C ARG A 63 2.17 -20.58 1.81
N SER A 64 3.21 -19.95 2.34
CA SER A 64 3.11 -18.97 3.40
C SER A 64 3.97 -17.77 3.04
N VAL A 65 3.36 -16.60 2.88
CA VAL A 65 4.04 -15.39 2.42
C VAL A 65 3.61 -14.17 3.21
N ASP A 66 4.50 -13.20 3.30
CA ASP A 66 4.25 -11.88 3.88
C ASP A 66 3.96 -10.87 2.75
N VAL A 67 2.81 -10.21 2.81
CA VAL A 67 2.38 -9.18 1.85
C VAL A 67 2.33 -7.83 2.56
N TYR A 68 2.89 -6.80 1.96
CA TYR A 68 3.02 -5.48 2.59
C TYR A 68 2.53 -4.35 1.69
N ASP A 69 1.90 -3.34 2.29
CA ASP A 69 1.63 -2.04 1.67
C ASP A 69 2.04 -0.90 2.63
N PRO A 70 3.06 -0.10 2.25
CA PRO A 70 3.54 1.03 3.05
C PRO A 70 2.65 2.27 3.02
N SER A 71 1.59 2.28 2.20
CA SER A 71 0.60 3.36 2.04
C SER A 71 -0.79 2.78 1.81
N ALA A 72 -1.22 1.91 2.70
CA ALA A 72 -2.25 0.91 2.48
C ALA A 72 -3.66 1.46 2.18
N GLY A 73 -3.97 2.69 2.57
CA GLY A 73 -5.31 3.24 2.41
C GLY A 73 -6.39 2.31 3.00
N SER A 74 -7.42 2.02 2.24
CA SER A 74 -8.47 1.06 2.59
C SER A 74 -8.08 -0.40 2.40
N GLY A 75 -6.89 -0.70 1.83
CA GLY A 75 -6.38 -2.05 1.61
C GLY A 75 -6.82 -2.71 0.30
N THR A 76 -7.40 -1.99 -0.63
CA THR A 76 -7.89 -2.56 -1.90
C THR A 76 -6.83 -3.36 -2.65
N LEU A 77 -5.58 -2.88 -2.72
CA LEU A 77 -4.47 -3.60 -3.34
C LEU A 77 -4.18 -4.92 -2.63
N LEU A 78 -4.10 -4.87 -1.31
CA LEU A 78 -3.79 -6.03 -0.47
C LEU A 78 -4.87 -7.12 -0.57
N MET A 79 -6.15 -6.74 -0.57
CA MET A 79 -7.25 -7.70 -0.70
C MET A 79 -7.18 -8.45 -2.04
N ASN A 80 -6.86 -7.77 -3.14
CA ASN A 80 -6.69 -8.40 -4.45
C ASN A 80 -5.52 -9.40 -4.47
N VAL A 81 -4.39 -9.04 -3.87
CA VAL A 81 -3.23 -9.93 -3.77
C VAL A 81 -3.52 -11.12 -2.85
N ALA A 82 -4.12 -10.88 -1.69
CA ALA A 82 -4.50 -11.94 -0.76
C ALA A 82 -5.47 -12.95 -1.39
N HIS A 83 -6.46 -12.45 -2.14
CA HIS A 83 -7.39 -13.30 -2.87
C HIS A 83 -6.69 -14.13 -3.95
N ALA A 84 -5.71 -13.56 -4.68
CA ALA A 84 -4.95 -14.29 -5.69
C ALA A 84 -4.03 -15.37 -5.09
N ILE A 85 -3.52 -15.16 -3.87
CA ILE A 85 -2.67 -16.11 -3.14
C ILE A 85 -3.50 -17.19 -2.44
N GLY A 86 -4.61 -16.80 -1.84
CA GLY A 86 -5.40 -17.50 -0.83
C GLY A 86 -5.20 -16.85 0.54
N GLU A 87 -6.31 -16.47 1.17
CA GLU A 87 -6.33 -15.69 2.41
C GLU A 87 -5.64 -16.40 3.59
N ASP A 88 -5.71 -17.73 3.61
CA ASP A 88 -5.07 -18.61 4.60
C ASP A 88 -3.56 -18.79 4.40
N LYS A 89 -3.02 -18.34 3.26
CA LYS A 89 -1.62 -18.52 2.85
C LYS A 89 -0.79 -17.25 2.96
N CYS A 90 -1.37 -16.14 3.36
CA CYS A 90 -0.67 -14.88 3.46
C CYS A 90 -0.89 -14.17 4.79
N MET A 91 0.14 -13.49 5.26
CA MET A 91 0.08 -12.55 6.37
C MET A 91 0.18 -11.14 5.81
N ILE A 92 -0.80 -10.30 6.12
CA ILE A 92 -0.85 -8.91 5.66
C ILE A 92 -0.18 -8.00 6.68
N TYR A 93 0.66 -7.10 6.17
CA TYR A 93 1.32 -6.04 6.91
C TYR A 93 0.99 -4.70 6.26
N THR A 94 0.68 -3.69 7.05
CA THR A 94 0.30 -2.38 6.52
C THR A 94 0.79 -1.25 7.39
N GLN A 95 1.03 -0.12 6.75
CA GLN A 95 1.20 1.13 7.46
C GLN A 95 0.57 2.27 6.65
N ASP A 96 -0.18 3.14 7.33
CA ASP A 96 -0.79 4.31 6.72
C ASP A 96 -0.86 5.46 7.75
N ILE A 97 -0.69 6.68 7.30
CA ILE A 97 -0.76 7.85 8.18
C ILE A 97 -2.19 8.16 8.64
N SER A 98 -3.18 7.76 7.86
CA SER A 98 -4.59 8.02 8.11
C SER A 98 -5.18 7.00 9.09
N GLN A 99 -5.63 7.46 10.26
CA GLN A 99 -6.37 6.62 11.21
C GLN A 99 -7.67 6.08 10.61
N LYS A 100 -8.33 6.89 9.79
CA LYS A 100 -9.57 6.50 9.11
C LYS A 100 -9.32 5.37 8.13
N SER A 101 -8.29 5.48 7.29
CA SER A 101 -7.87 4.42 6.37
C SER A 101 -7.55 3.13 7.13
N SER A 102 -6.81 3.23 8.24
CA SER A 102 -6.48 2.07 9.07
C SER A 102 -7.72 1.38 9.67
N ASN A 103 -8.74 2.13 10.06
CA ASN A 103 -10.00 1.58 10.57
C ASN A 103 -10.79 0.86 9.46
N LEU A 104 -10.87 1.46 8.26
CA LEU A 104 -11.49 0.85 7.09
C LEU A 104 -10.76 -0.43 6.67
N LEU A 105 -9.45 -0.40 6.69
CA LEU A 105 -8.62 -1.56 6.39
C LEU A 105 -8.86 -2.72 7.37
N ARG A 106 -8.96 -2.44 8.68
CA ARG A 106 -9.30 -3.48 9.66
C ARG A 106 -10.65 -4.12 9.37
N LEU A 107 -11.65 -3.32 9.01
CA LEU A 107 -12.95 -3.85 8.61
C LEU A 107 -12.83 -4.72 7.36
N ASN A 108 -12.07 -4.29 6.35
CA ASN A 108 -11.80 -5.07 5.14
C ASN A 108 -11.11 -6.40 5.44
N LEU A 109 -10.12 -6.43 6.32
CA LEU A 109 -9.46 -7.66 6.74
C LEU A 109 -10.45 -8.66 7.39
N ILE A 110 -11.34 -8.17 8.26
CA ILE A 110 -12.38 -9.00 8.89
C ILE A 110 -13.31 -9.59 7.84
N LEU A 111 -13.82 -8.76 6.93
CA LEU A 111 -14.76 -9.18 5.89
C LEU A 111 -14.15 -10.16 4.87
N ASN A 112 -12.84 -10.14 4.71
CA ASN A 112 -12.09 -11.00 3.79
C ASN A 112 -11.34 -12.17 4.47
N ASN A 113 -11.75 -12.58 5.68
CA ASN A 113 -11.17 -13.70 6.44
C ASN A 113 -9.67 -13.55 6.77
N LEU A 114 -9.16 -12.33 6.86
CA LEU A 114 -7.77 -11.98 7.18
C LEU A 114 -7.61 -11.49 8.62
N VAL A 115 -8.46 -11.94 9.53
CA VAL A 115 -8.49 -11.54 10.95
C VAL A 115 -7.13 -11.75 11.64
N HIS A 116 -6.41 -12.79 11.25
CA HIS A 116 -5.06 -13.10 11.76
C HIS A 116 -4.02 -11.99 11.48
N SER A 117 -4.31 -11.09 10.52
CA SER A 117 -3.44 -9.98 10.15
C SER A 117 -3.76 -8.65 10.86
N LEU A 118 -4.81 -8.59 11.69
CA LEU A 118 -5.28 -7.34 12.31
C LEU A 118 -4.22 -6.62 13.15
N ASN A 119 -3.35 -7.39 13.82
CA ASN A 119 -2.27 -6.83 14.66
C ASN A 119 -1.16 -6.16 13.83
N ASN A 120 -1.11 -6.42 12.54
CA ASN A 120 -0.11 -5.87 11.63
C ASN A 120 -0.61 -4.59 10.93
N VAL A 121 -1.78 -4.08 11.30
CA VAL A 121 -2.30 -2.80 10.80
C VAL A 121 -1.79 -1.68 11.68
N VAL A 122 -0.85 -0.91 11.18
CA VAL A 122 -0.20 0.17 11.92
C VAL A 122 -0.59 1.53 11.36
N GLN A 123 -1.01 2.44 12.25
CA GLN A 123 -1.21 3.84 11.90
C GLN A 123 0.09 4.60 12.17
N GLY A 124 0.59 5.31 11.15
CA GLY A 124 1.81 6.10 11.30
C GLY A 124 2.48 6.47 9.97
N ASN A 125 3.46 7.36 10.04
CA ASN A 125 4.23 7.81 8.89
C ASN A 125 5.32 6.78 8.53
N THR A 126 5.09 6.00 7.49
CA THR A 126 6.00 4.95 7.01
C THR A 126 7.40 5.48 6.63
N ILE A 127 7.45 6.66 6.04
CA ILE A 127 8.71 7.24 5.58
C ILE A 127 9.56 7.69 6.77
N LEU A 128 8.95 8.31 7.76
CA LEU A 128 9.65 8.79 8.95
C LEU A 128 9.94 7.65 9.96
N SER A 129 8.96 6.79 10.20
CA SER A 129 8.99 5.76 11.24
C SER A 129 8.39 4.44 10.73
N PRO A 130 9.11 3.66 9.93
CA PRO A 130 8.63 2.34 9.47
C PRO A 130 8.50 1.39 10.68
N ALA A 131 7.29 0.83 10.84
CA ALA A 131 6.91 0.12 12.06
C ALA A 131 7.30 -1.36 12.07
N HIS A 132 7.26 -2.01 10.91
CA HIS A 132 7.47 -3.46 10.84
C HIS A 132 8.95 -3.83 10.95
N LYS A 133 9.28 -4.55 12.02
CA LYS A 133 10.64 -5.01 12.32
C LYS A 133 10.68 -6.54 12.36
N ASP A 134 11.85 -7.10 12.08
CA ASP A 134 12.17 -8.51 12.34
C ASP A 134 12.57 -8.72 13.82
N ASP A 135 12.78 -9.97 14.21
CA ASP A 135 13.18 -10.35 15.58
C ASP A 135 14.53 -9.75 16.02
N SER A 136 15.33 -9.25 15.07
CA SER A 136 16.59 -8.56 15.32
C SER A 136 16.43 -7.04 15.42
N GLY A 137 15.20 -6.52 15.33
CA GLY A 137 14.90 -5.10 15.35
C GLY A 137 15.17 -4.36 14.05
N ARG A 138 15.59 -5.07 12.97
CA ARG A 138 15.80 -4.51 11.64
C ARG A 138 14.47 -4.43 10.89
N LEU A 139 14.39 -3.58 9.85
CA LEU A 139 13.23 -3.53 8.99
C LEU A 139 12.94 -4.89 8.36
N LYS A 140 11.69 -5.36 8.54
CA LYS A 140 11.19 -6.63 8.00
C LYS A 140 11.22 -6.61 6.48
N LYS A 141 11.50 -7.77 5.89
CA LYS A 141 11.47 -8.01 4.46
C LYS A 141 10.22 -8.82 4.09
N PHE A 142 9.67 -8.55 2.91
CA PHE A 142 8.40 -9.11 2.46
C PHE A 142 8.53 -9.86 1.13
N ASP A 143 7.67 -10.85 0.93
CA ASP A 143 7.60 -11.63 -0.31
C ASP A 143 6.92 -10.83 -1.43
N PHE A 144 5.84 -10.15 -1.08
CA PHE A 144 5.11 -9.29 -2.01
C PHE A 144 4.90 -7.90 -1.40
N ILE A 145 5.08 -6.87 -2.22
CA ILE A 145 4.77 -5.50 -1.83
C ILE A 145 3.90 -4.88 -2.91
N VAL A 146 2.79 -4.27 -2.51
CA VAL A 146 1.93 -3.45 -3.37
C VAL A 146 1.83 -2.06 -2.80
N SER A 147 1.72 -1.04 -3.65
CA SER A 147 1.53 0.31 -3.15
C SER A 147 0.98 1.25 -4.23
N ASN A 148 0.07 2.12 -3.83
CA ASN A 148 -0.29 3.33 -4.54
C ASN A 148 0.03 4.53 -3.64
N PRO A 149 1.32 4.93 -3.56
CA PRO A 149 1.75 5.99 -2.66
C PRO A 149 1.30 7.36 -3.15
N PRO A 150 1.23 8.36 -2.26
CA PRO A 150 1.04 9.74 -2.68
C PRO A 150 2.19 10.17 -3.60
N PHE A 151 1.86 10.79 -4.75
CA PHE A 151 2.90 11.19 -5.71
C PHE A 151 3.60 12.46 -5.27
N LYS A 152 2.84 13.41 -4.72
CA LYS A 152 3.34 14.72 -4.28
C LYS A 152 2.75 15.05 -2.92
N LEU A 153 3.61 15.44 -2.00
CA LEU A 153 3.24 15.84 -0.65
C LEU A 153 4.30 16.82 -0.12
N ASP A 154 3.88 17.81 0.65
CA ASP A 154 4.83 18.60 1.45
C ASP A 154 5.32 17.74 2.63
N PHE A 155 6.58 17.41 2.62
CA PHE A 155 7.26 16.72 3.71
C PHE A 155 8.50 17.50 4.21
N SER A 156 8.52 18.80 3.92
CA SER A 156 9.62 19.68 4.32
C SER A 156 9.84 19.70 5.83
N ASP A 157 8.79 19.51 6.62
CA ASP A 157 8.86 19.58 8.08
C ASP A 157 9.66 18.44 8.72
N PHE A 158 9.72 17.28 8.06
CA PHE A 158 10.49 16.13 8.54
C PHE A 158 11.58 15.66 7.59
N ARG A 159 11.78 16.35 6.47
CA ARG A 159 12.76 15.95 5.44
C ARG A 159 14.16 15.76 5.99
N ASP A 160 14.61 16.71 6.81
CA ASP A 160 15.98 16.69 7.34
C ASP A 160 16.17 15.60 8.41
N GLN A 161 15.10 15.14 9.06
CA GLN A 161 15.14 14.00 9.98
C GLN A 161 15.42 12.67 9.26
N LEU A 162 15.21 12.61 7.93
CA LEU A 162 15.50 11.45 7.12
C LEU A 162 17.01 11.31 6.80
N GLU A 163 17.79 12.37 6.93
CA GLU A 163 19.23 12.36 6.69
C GLU A 163 19.99 11.80 7.91
N ASN A 164 20.00 10.47 8.04
CA ASN A 164 20.72 9.77 9.10
C ASN A 164 21.29 8.44 8.60
N ASP A 165 22.20 7.84 9.35
CA ASP A 165 22.92 6.62 8.95
C ASP A 165 22.01 5.41 8.73
N GLU A 166 20.93 5.28 9.49
CA GLU A 166 19.96 4.20 9.33
C GLU A 166 19.23 4.33 7.97
N ASN A 167 18.89 5.56 7.60
CA ASN A 167 18.18 5.85 6.36
C ASN A 167 19.07 5.89 5.12
N ASN A 168 20.39 6.07 5.25
CA ASN A 168 21.30 6.10 4.10
C ASN A 168 21.25 4.83 3.25
N LYS A 169 21.04 3.67 3.88
CA LYS A 169 20.86 2.39 3.17
C LYS A 169 19.47 2.26 2.56
N ARG A 170 18.44 2.81 3.23
CA ARG A 170 17.06 2.75 2.78
C ARG A 170 16.80 3.71 1.63
N PHE A 171 17.36 4.91 1.68
CA PHE A 171 17.24 5.95 0.65
C PHE A 171 18.50 6.07 -0.20
N PHE A 172 18.91 4.96 -0.79
CA PHE A 172 20.17 4.80 -1.51
C PHE A 172 20.31 5.71 -2.74
N ALA A 173 19.20 6.12 -3.37
CA ALA A 173 19.21 7.07 -4.49
C ALA A 173 19.16 8.54 -4.04
N GLY A 174 18.95 8.78 -2.74
CA GLY A 174 18.91 10.09 -2.12
C GLY A 174 17.50 10.52 -1.71
N ILE A 175 17.45 11.65 -1.00
CA ILE A 175 16.22 12.26 -0.48
C ILE A 175 15.89 13.50 -1.31
N PRO A 176 14.66 13.66 -1.82
CA PRO A 176 14.26 14.82 -2.60
C PRO A 176 14.55 16.13 -1.86
N LYS A 177 15.04 17.13 -2.59
CA LYS A 177 15.34 18.46 -2.03
C LYS A 177 14.05 19.22 -1.77
N ILE A 178 14.06 20.05 -0.73
CA ILE A 178 12.98 21.00 -0.46
C ILE A 178 12.86 21.96 -1.65
N LYS A 179 11.63 22.13 -2.15
CA LYS A 179 11.27 23.10 -3.18
C LYS A 179 10.62 24.34 -2.49
N PRO A 180 11.37 25.40 -2.08
CA PRO A 180 10.85 26.42 -1.15
C PRO A 180 9.56 27.10 -1.60
N LYS A 181 9.39 27.32 -2.92
CA LYS A 181 8.21 27.98 -3.50
C LYS A 181 7.10 27.01 -3.93
N LYS A 182 7.32 25.69 -3.80
CA LYS A 182 6.41 24.64 -4.30
C LYS A 182 6.53 23.38 -3.43
N LYS A 183 6.46 23.54 -2.12
CA LYS A 183 6.63 22.43 -1.16
C LYS A 183 5.61 21.31 -1.40
N GLU A 184 4.38 21.66 -1.75
CA GLU A 184 3.30 20.71 -2.10
C GLU A 184 3.61 19.86 -3.35
N LYS A 185 4.65 20.20 -4.11
CA LYS A 185 5.13 19.48 -5.29
C LYS A 185 6.38 18.64 -5.02
N MET A 186 6.75 18.42 -3.76
CA MET A 186 7.83 17.50 -3.43
C MET A 186 7.40 16.05 -3.75
N GLU A 187 8.29 15.33 -4.40
CA GLU A 187 8.00 14.01 -4.99
C GLU A 187 8.24 12.89 -3.96
N ILE A 188 7.32 12.74 -3.01
CA ILE A 188 7.43 11.78 -1.92
C ILE A 188 7.42 10.32 -2.42
N TYR A 189 6.82 10.03 -3.57
CA TYR A 189 6.80 8.69 -4.17
C TYR A 189 8.21 8.12 -4.36
N GLN A 190 9.22 8.97 -4.59
CA GLN A 190 10.62 8.56 -4.72
C GLN A 190 11.17 7.91 -3.44
N LEU A 191 10.68 8.33 -2.27
CA LEU A 191 11.02 7.71 -0.98
C LEU A 191 10.28 6.38 -0.78
N PHE A 192 9.02 6.31 -1.23
CA PHE A 192 8.25 5.06 -1.19
C PHE A 192 8.87 3.98 -2.09
N ILE A 193 9.31 4.30 -3.31
CA ILE A 193 10.02 3.35 -4.18
C ILE A 193 11.24 2.77 -3.47
N GLN A 194 12.08 3.64 -2.92
CA GLN A 194 13.30 3.21 -2.24
C GLN A 194 13.00 2.37 -1.01
N HIS A 195 11.99 2.75 -0.21
CA HIS A 195 11.55 1.98 0.93
C HIS A 195 11.03 0.60 0.53
N ILE A 196 10.26 0.51 -0.56
CA ILE A 196 9.74 -0.75 -1.10
C ILE A 196 10.88 -1.65 -1.54
N LEU A 197 11.80 -1.14 -2.36
CA LEU A 197 12.98 -1.90 -2.80
C LEU A 197 13.83 -2.38 -1.62
N PHE A 198 14.03 -1.51 -0.63
CA PHE A 198 14.74 -1.88 0.60
C PHE A 198 14.01 -2.97 1.40
N SER A 199 12.69 -3.01 1.38
CA SER A 199 11.85 -3.92 2.16
C SER A 199 11.51 -5.23 1.43
N LEU A 200 11.97 -5.43 0.19
CA LEU A 200 11.80 -6.70 -0.53
C LEU A 200 12.77 -7.77 -0.03
N LYS A 201 12.30 -9.02 0.05
CA LYS A 201 13.15 -10.21 0.11
C LYS A 201 13.91 -10.38 -1.22
N GLU A 202 14.97 -11.15 -1.25
CA GLU A 202 15.81 -11.38 -2.42
C GLU A 202 15.01 -11.85 -3.66
N ASN A 203 14.03 -12.73 -3.46
CA ASN A 203 13.12 -13.22 -4.51
C ASN A 203 11.74 -12.58 -4.43
N GLY A 204 11.58 -11.49 -3.67
CA GLY A 204 10.32 -10.78 -3.50
C GLY A 204 9.94 -10.01 -4.76
N LYS A 205 8.65 -9.76 -4.91
CA LYS A 205 8.10 -9.01 -6.03
C LYS A 205 7.32 -7.80 -5.53
N ALA A 206 7.41 -6.67 -6.25
CA ALA A 206 6.61 -5.49 -5.95
C ALA A 206 5.88 -4.96 -7.17
N ALA A 207 4.69 -4.40 -6.95
CA ALA A 207 3.96 -3.62 -7.93
C ALA A 207 3.57 -2.26 -7.32
N ILE A 208 3.88 -1.18 -8.03
CA ILE A 208 3.73 0.18 -7.54
C ILE A 208 3.04 1.02 -8.60
N VAL A 209 2.05 1.81 -8.20
CA VAL A 209 1.45 2.84 -9.06
C VAL A 209 2.34 4.07 -9.00
N LEU A 210 2.78 4.55 -10.17
CA LEU A 210 3.69 5.69 -10.29
C LEU A 210 3.17 6.72 -11.29
N PRO A 211 3.56 7.99 -11.18
CA PRO A 211 3.25 8.99 -12.17
C PRO A 211 3.96 8.68 -13.50
N THR A 212 3.32 8.97 -14.63
CA THR A 212 3.88 8.71 -15.97
C THR A 212 5.24 9.37 -16.19
N GLY A 213 5.49 10.52 -15.54
CA GLY A 213 6.78 11.22 -15.60
C GLY A 213 7.97 10.42 -15.05
N PHE A 214 7.73 9.40 -14.21
CA PHE A 214 8.79 8.53 -13.71
C PHE A 214 9.49 7.76 -14.84
N ILE A 215 8.74 7.22 -15.80
CA ILE A 215 9.29 6.41 -16.91
C ILE A 215 10.11 7.29 -17.87
N THR A 216 9.78 8.58 -17.98
CA THR A 216 10.43 9.51 -18.89
C THR A 216 11.53 10.36 -18.23
N ALA A 217 11.83 10.11 -16.96
CA ALA A 217 12.83 10.87 -16.21
C ALA A 217 14.24 10.66 -16.79
N GLN A 218 14.90 11.76 -17.13
CA GLN A 218 16.26 11.75 -17.69
C GLN A 218 17.33 12.12 -16.67
N SER A 219 16.94 12.59 -15.50
CA SER A 219 17.85 13.06 -14.46
C SER A 219 17.20 12.95 -13.08
N GLY A 220 18.00 13.14 -12.04
CA GLY A 220 17.54 13.14 -10.65
C GLY A 220 17.48 11.74 -10.01
N ILE A 221 16.70 11.63 -8.94
CA ILE A 221 16.54 10.38 -8.17
C ILE A 221 15.89 9.29 -9.01
N ASP A 222 14.95 9.65 -9.87
CA ASP A 222 14.20 8.69 -10.71
C ASP A 222 15.08 7.95 -11.73
N LYS A 223 16.29 8.46 -12.02
CA LYS A 223 17.24 7.83 -12.95
C LYS A 223 18.25 6.91 -12.26
N LYS A 224 18.40 6.99 -10.94
CA LYS A 224 19.32 6.19 -10.16
C LYS A 224 18.75 4.81 -9.82
#